data_21d5f12f6b1dff165c79711bb227f3f3
#
_entry.id   21d5f12f6b1dff165c79711bb227f3f3
#
_cell.length_a   1.000
_cell.length_b   1.000
_cell.length_c   1.000
_cell.angle_alpha   90.00
_cell.angle_beta   90.00
_cell.angle_gamma   90.00
#
_symmetry.space_group_name_H-M   'P 1'
#
loop_
_entity.id
_entity.type
_entity.pdbx_description
1 polymer ?
#
loop_
_entity_poly.entity_id
_entity_poly.type
_entity_poly.pdbx_seq_one_letter_code
_entity_poly.pdbx_strand_id
1 'polypeptide(L)'
;ALTTVADLPFVLLFLLVIHMVAGPLVWCVVLILVAIVTMVLLMQIPLKRHAEESMKIGSNRYGLVIETLDNLETIKALRAENLVSGKHDIASVKLSTVSMKSRFLSTMGSSMIQTTQQFGTVLLLLWGSYLVGDGEISMGGIIATMTLMGRAVMPIATLAALGLRIQ
;
A
#
# COMPACT_ATOMS: atom_id res chain seq x y z
N ALA A 1 11.19 -9.08 0.81
CA ALA A 1 12.22 -8.03 0.65
C ALA A 1 13.15 -8.30 -0.54
N LEU A 2 13.72 -9.51 -0.67
CA LEU A 2 14.62 -9.84 -1.79
C LEU A 2 13.92 -9.83 -3.17
N THR A 3 12.71 -10.34 -3.25
CA THR A 3 11.92 -10.37 -4.50
C THR A 3 11.63 -8.96 -5.03
N THR A 4 11.32 -8.03 -4.14
CA THR A 4 10.94 -6.66 -4.53
C THR A 4 12.14 -5.83 -5.01
N VAL A 5 13.34 -6.09 -4.48
CA VAL A 5 14.57 -5.47 -4.99
C VAL A 5 14.93 -6.03 -6.37
N ALA A 6 14.63 -7.32 -6.60
CA ALA A 6 14.82 -7.95 -7.92
C ALA A 6 13.82 -7.42 -8.97
N ASP A 7 12.67 -6.90 -8.55
CA ASP A 7 11.64 -6.37 -9.46
C ASP A 7 11.94 -4.95 -9.98
N LEU A 8 12.81 -4.18 -9.28
CA LEU A 8 13.20 -2.83 -9.70
C LEU A 8 13.86 -2.78 -11.10
N PRO A 9 14.83 -3.65 -11.44
CA PRO A 9 15.40 -3.66 -12.79
C PRO A 9 14.37 -4.02 -13.86
N PHE A 10 13.31 -4.80 -13.52
CA PHE A 10 12.25 -5.11 -14.46
C PHE A 10 11.40 -3.88 -14.82
N VAL A 11 11.22 -2.94 -13.90
CA VAL A 11 10.52 -1.67 -14.21
C VAL A 11 11.28 -0.89 -15.28
N LEU A 12 12.63 -0.82 -15.18
CA LEU A 12 13.46 -0.17 -16.20
C LEU A 12 13.38 -0.91 -17.54
N LEU A 13 13.38 -2.24 -17.51
CA LEU A 13 13.23 -3.07 -18.71
C LEU A 13 11.85 -2.84 -19.36
N PHE A 14 10.78 -2.75 -18.58
CA PHE A 14 9.45 -2.45 -19.10
C PHE A 14 9.38 -1.07 -19.75
N LEU A 15 10.01 -0.04 -19.14
CA LEU A 15 10.08 1.30 -19.72
C LEU A 15 10.87 1.31 -21.04
N LEU A 16 11.97 0.54 -21.11
CA LEU A 16 12.75 0.40 -22.33
C LEU A 16 11.94 -0.27 -23.44
N VAL A 17 11.22 -1.34 -23.13
CA VAL A 17 10.35 -2.01 -24.10
C VAL A 17 9.23 -1.08 -24.59
N ILE A 18 8.60 -0.33 -23.68
CA ILE A 18 7.58 0.67 -24.04
C ILE A 18 8.18 1.73 -24.97
N HIS A 19 9.38 2.21 -24.69
CA HIS A 19 10.06 3.18 -25.55
C HIS A 19 10.31 2.65 -26.97
N MET A 20 10.70 1.37 -27.09
CA MET A 20 10.92 0.73 -28.39
C MET A 20 9.64 0.49 -29.19
N VAL A 21 8.51 0.19 -28.49
CA VAL A 21 7.26 -0.22 -29.14
C VAL A 21 6.32 0.96 -29.38
N ALA A 22 6.28 1.89 -28.45
CA ALA A 22 5.32 2.99 -28.42
C ALA A 22 5.96 4.39 -28.37
N GLY A 23 7.29 4.49 -28.54
CA GLY A 23 8.01 5.75 -28.67
C GLY A 23 7.64 6.80 -27.62
N PRO A 24 6.98 7.91 -28.02
CA PRO A 24 6.69 9.04 -27.12
C PRO A 24 5.73 8.71 -25.97
N LEU A 25 4.93 7.64 -26.06
CA LEU A 25 4.03 7.23 -24.98
C LEU A 25 4.75 6.85 -23.67
N VAL A 26 6.04 6.54 -23.73
CA VAL A 26 6.86 6.26 -22.53
C VAL A 26 6.81 7.42 -21.53
N TRP A 27 6.78 8.66 -22.00
CA TRP A 27 6.74 9.85 -21.14
C TRP A 27 5.45 9.92 -20.29
N CYS A 28 4.32 9.51 -20.88
CA CYS A 28 3.07 9.42 -20.15
C CYS A 28 3.16 8.36 -19.03
N VAL A 29 3.74 7.19 -19.34
CA VAL A 29 3.94 6.12 -18.35
C VAL A 29 4.87 6.57 -17.22
N VAL A 30 5.98 7.23 -17.55
CA VAL A 30 6.93 7.76 -16.55
C VAL A 30 6.24 8.77 -15.64
N LEU A 31 5.44 9.69 -16.19
CA LEU A 31 4.70 10.68 -15.41
C LEU A 31 3.74 10.01 -14.42
N ILE A 32 3.00 8.98 -14.86
CA ILE A 32 2.08 8.21 -14.02
C ILE A 32 2.84 7.48 -12.91
N LEU A 33 3.96 6.83 -13.23
CA LEU A 33 4.79 6.13 -12.25
C LEU A 33 5.36 7.10 -11.21
N VAL A 34 5.84 8.26 -11.62
CA VAL A 34 6.33 9.31 -10.71
C VAL A 34 5.20 9.80 -9.79
N ALA A 35 4.00 10.01 -10.33
CA ALA A 35 2.83 10.40 -9.55
C ALA A 35 2.49 9.35 -8.49
N ILE A 36 2.49 8.06 -8.85
CA ILE A 36 2.23 6.94 -7.93
C ILE A 36 3.32 6.88 -6.85
N VAL A 37 4.61 6.96 -7.22
CA VAL A 37 5.73 6.95 -6.27
C VAL A 37 5.62 8.10 -5.28
N THR A 38 5.38 9.31 -5.76
CA THR A 38 5.22 10.51 -4.91
C THR A 38 4.07 10.32 -3.92
N MET A 39 2.95 9.80 -4.39
CA MET A 39 1.78 9.55 -3.57
C MET A 39 2.05 8.48 -2.48
N VAL A 40 2.73 7.41 -2.85
CA VAL A 40 3.17 6.36 -1.92
C VAL A 40 4.07 6.94 -0.82
N LEU A 41 5.06 7.74 -1.19
CA LEU A 41 5.98 8.37 -0.24
C LEU A 41 5.25 9.31 0.73
N LEU A 42 4.32 10.12 0.24
CA LEU A 42 3.51 11.00 1.08
C LEU A 42 2.63 10.22 2.07
N MET A 43 2.12 9.06 1.66
CA MET A 43 1.25 8.23 2.51
C MET A 43 2.01 7.38 3.54
N GLN A 44 3.31 7.13 3.34
CA GLN A 44 4.11 6.35 4.28
C GLN A 44 4.21 7.01 5.66
N ILE A 45 4.32 8.35 5.72
CA ILE A 45 4.48 9.08 6.99
C ILE A 45 3.30 8.87 7.95
N PRO A 46 2.04 9.17 7.55
CA PRO A 46 0.89 8.97 8.42
C PRO A 46 0.62 7.50 8.72
N LEU A 47 0.85 6.60 7.75
CA LEU A 47 0.62 5.18 7.93
C LEU A 47 1.57 4.56 8.95
N LYS A 48 2.85 4.96 8.95
CA LYS A 48 3.86 4.53 9.93
C LYS A 48 3.44 4.91 11.36
N ARG A 49 3.03 6.16 11.58
CA ARG A 49 2.59 6.62 12.91
C ARG A 49 1.44 5.79 13.47
N HIS A 50 0.44 5.51 12.67
CA HIS A 50 -0.71 4.71 13.12
C HIS A 50 -0.38 3.22 13.28
N ALA A 51 0.56 2.69 12.50
CA ALA A 51 1.04 1.32 12.67
C ALA A 51 1.81 1.15 13.98
N GLU A 52 2.72 2.07 14.32
CA GLU A 52 3.47 2.08 15.57
C GLU A 52 2.54 2.21 16.79
N GLU A 53 1.55 3.09 16.72
CA GLU A 53 0.53 3.25 17.77
C GLU A 53 -0.27 1.98 17.96
N SER A 54 -0.69 1.33 16.88
CA SER A 54 -1.41 0.06 16.92
C SER A 54 -0.58 -1.07 17.54
N MET A 55 0.71 -1.16 17.20
CA MET A 55 1.62 -2.14 17.80
C MET A 55 1.83 -1.90 19.27
N LYS A 56 2.02 -0.66 19.72
CA LYS A 56 2.19 -0.31 21.13
C LYS A 56 0.95 -0.67 21.96
N ILE A 57 -0.25 -0.36 21.44
CA ILE A 57 -1.50 -0.70 22.11
C ILE A 57 -1.70 -2.22 22.14
N GLY A 58 -1.36 -2.93 21.05
CA GLY A 58 -1.39 -4.38 20.97
C GLY A 58 -0.47 -5.03 22.01
N SER A 59 0.76 -4.57 22.13
CA SER A 59 1.74 -5.05 23.12
C SER A 59 1.23 -4.85 24.57
N ASN A 60 0.67 -3.69 24.88
CA ASN A 60 0.08 -3.43 26.20
C ASN A 60 -1.10 -4.35 26.52
N ARG A 61 -1.92 -4.69 25.51
CA ARG A 61 -3.01 -5.65 25.68
C ARG A 61 -2.49 -7.06 25.96
N TYR A 62 -1.43 -7.50 25.26
CA TYR A 62 -0.79 -8.79 25.55
C TYR A 62 -0.22 -8.82 26.98
N GLY A 63 0.42 -7.74 27.44
CA GLY A 63 0.88 -7.61 28.81
C GLY A 63 -0.24 -7.76 29.83
N LEU A 64 -1.39 -7.11 29.61
CA LEU A 64 -2.57 -7.25 30.45
C LEU A 64 -3.10 -8.70 30.51
N VAL A 65 -3.07 -9.43 29.39
CA VAL A 65 -3.49 -10.84 29.36
C VAL A 65 -2.56 -11.70 30.20
N ILE A 66 -1.26 -11.52 30.08
CA ILE A 66 -0.25 -12.27 30.84
C ILE A 66 -0.39 -11.95 32.33
N GLU A 67 -0.47 -10.67 32.70
CA GLU A 67 -0.66 -10.24 34.10
C GLU A 67 -1.93 -10.82 34.72
N THR A 68 -3.01 -10.89 33.93
CA THR A 68 -4.29 -11.49 34.38
C THR A 68 -4.14 -12.99 34.61
N LEU A 69 -3.43 -13.70 33.75
CA LEU A 69 -3.19 -15.14 33.87
C LEU A 69 -2.30 -15.47 35.08
N ASP A 70 -1.24 -14.69 35.28
CA ASP A 70 -0.30 -14.87 36.39
C ASP A 70 -0.96 -14.62 37.75
N ASN A 71 -1.97 -13.73 37.82
CA ASN A 71 -2.66 -13.36 39.04
C ASN A 71 -4.09 -13.91 39.15
N LEU A 72 -4.41 -14.97 38.41
CA LEU A 72 -5.77 -15.50 38.29
C LEU A 72 -6.39 -15.93 39.64
N GLU A 73 -5.58 -16.55 40.51
CA GLU A 73 -6.02 -16.99 41.85
C GLU A 73 -6.38 -15.79 42.76
N THR A 74 -5.54 -14.75 42.71
CA THR A 74 -5.77 -13.52 43.48
C THR A 74 -7.00 -12.77 42.98
N ILE A 75 -7.22 -12.70 41.67
CA ILE A 75 -8.40 -12.06 41.06
C ILE A 75 -9.67 -12.79 41.49
N LYS A 76 -9.66 -14.15 41.52
CA LYS A 76 -10.79 -14.95 41.97
C LYS A 76 -11.04 -14.81 43.48
N ALA A 77 -9.98 -14.80 44.27
CA ALA A 77 -10.10 -14.64 45.72
C ALA A 77 -10.73 -13.28 46.10
N LEU A 78 -10.41 -12.23 45.36
CA LEU A 78 -10.91 -10.87 45.59
C LEU A 78 -12.23 -10.57 44.84
N ARG A 79 -12.79 -11.52 44.08
CA ARG A 79 -13.97 -11.31 43.20
C ARG A 79 -13.84 -10.11 42.30
N ALA A 80 -12.60 -9.87 41.74
CA ALA A 80 -12.26 -8.70 40.94
C ALA A 80 -12.42 -8.95 39.44
N GLU A 81 -13.14 -10.01 39.02
CA GLU A 81 -13.29 -10.37 37.59
C GLU A 81 -13.89 -9.24 36.76
N ASN A 82 -14.88 -8.53 37.29
CA ASN A 82 -15.54 -7.42 36.62
C ASN A 82 -14.59 -6.24 36.38
N LEU A 83 -13.67 -5.97 37.29
CA LEU A 83 -12.67 -4.90 37.16
C LEU A 83 -11.66 -5.24 36.05
N VAL A 84 -11.21 -6.48 36.00
CA VAL A 84 -10.27 -6.99 35.02
C VAL A 84 -10.93 -7.02 33.63
N SER A 85 -12.18 -7.53 33.56
CA SER A 85 -12.95 -7.52 32.31
C SER A 85 -13.12 -6.11 31.75
N GLY A 86 -13.46 -5.14 32.60
CA GLY A 86 -13.60 -3.75 32.21
C GLY A 86 -12.28 -3.14 31.62
N LYS A 87 -11.12 -3.49 32.20
CA LYS A 87 -9.81 -3.07 31.66
C LYS A 87 -9.54 -3.70 30.30
N HIS A 88 -9.87 -5.00 30.11
CA HIS A 88 -9.74 -5.69 28.84
C HIS A 88 -10.65 -5.10 27.76
N ASP A 89 -11.89 -4.75 28.11
CA ASP A 89 -12.82 -4.13 27.17
C ASP A 89 -12.33 -2.77 26.68
N ILE A 90 -11.88 -1.91 27.59
CA ILE A 90 -11.30 -0.60 27.26
C ILE A 90 -10.08 -0.76 26.34
N ALA A 91 -9.17 -1.69 26.67
CA ALA A 91 -7.99 -1.95 25.84
C ALA A 91 -8.37 -2.47 24.45
N SER A 92 -9.40 -3.34 24.37
CA SER A 92 -9.91 -3.89 23.12
C SER A 92 -10.55 -2.82 22.22
N VAL A 93 -11.39 -1.96 22.79
CA VAL A 93 -12.02 -0.84 22.07
C VAL A 93 -10.95 0.12 21.55
N LYS A 94 -9.95 0.45 22.36
CA LYS A 94 -8.85 1.33 21.94
C LYS A 94 -8.04 0.71 20.79
N LEU A 95 -7.70 -0.57 20.89
CA LEU A 95 -7.00 -1.30 19.82
C LEU A 95 -7.82 -1.34 18.52
N SER A 96 -9.12 -1.66 18.63
CA SER A 96 -10.03 -1.70 17.48
C SER A 96 -10.12 -0.34 16.77
N THR A 97 -10.24 0.75 17.54
CA THR A 97 -10.33 2.10 16.98
C THR A 97 -9.07 2.49 16.20
N VAL A 98 -7.88 2.21 16.76
CA VAL A 98 -6.62 2.54 16.10
C VAL A 98 -6.37 1.63 14.89
N SER A 99 -6.70 0.33 15.03
CA SER A 99 -6.60 -0.62 13.90
C SER A 99 -7.54 -0.26 12.75
N MET A 100 -8.76 0.21 13.03
CA MET A 100 -9.68 0.70 12.00
C MET A 100 -9.11 1.93 11.27
N LYS A 101 -8.55 2.90 11.99
CA LYS A 101 -7.91 4.07 11.38
C LYS A 101 -6.74 3.67 10.46
N SER A 102 -5.89 2.75 10.93
CA SER A 102 -4.78 2.23 10.14
C SER A 102 -5.26 1.51 8.88
N ARG A 103 -6.27 0.66 8.99
CA ARG A 103 -6.88 -0.04 7.83
C ARG A 103 -7.53 0.93 6.85
N PHE A 104 -8.28 1.91 7.34
CA PHE A 104 -8.91 2.93 6.52
C PHE A 104 -7.86 3.70 5.71
N LEU A 105 -6.77 4.13 6.37
CA LEU A 105 -5.68 4.85 5.70
C LEU A 105 -4.98 3.98 4.65
N SER A 106 -4.72 2.71 4.96
CA SER A 106 -4.15 1.74 4.01
C SER A 106 -5.06 1.51 2.81
N THR A 107 -6.37 1.36 3.04
CA THR A 107 -7.35 1.17 1.96
C THR A 107 -7.46 2.42 1.09
N MET A 108 -7.50 3.61 1.70
CA MET A 108 -7.46 4.86 0.93
C MET A 108 -6.22 4.95 0.06
N GLY A 109 -5.04 4.60 0.60
CA GLY A 109 -3.80 4.59 -0.17
C GLY A 109 -3.85 3.67 -1.38
N SER A 110 -4.32 2.44 -1.20
CA SER A 110 -4.45 1.48 -2.30
C SER A 110 -5.48 1.94 -3.34
N SER A 111 -6.62 2.50 -2.90
CA SER A 111 -7.63 3.04 -3.80
C SER A 111 -7.12 4.22 -4.63
N MET A 112 -6.34 5.10 -4.02
CA MET A 112 -5.72 6.23 -4.72
C MET A 112 -4.72 5.77 -5.78
N ILE A 113 -3.89 4.76 -5.49
CA ILE A 113 -2.98 4.17 -6.48
C ILE A 113 -3.76 3.61 -7.67
N GLN A 114 -4.81 2.83 -7.40
CA GLN A 114 -5.67 2.28 -8.45
C GLN A 114 -6.36 3.36 -9.29
N THR A 115 -6.89 4.39 -8.65
CA THR A 115 -7.52 5.52 -9.35
C THR A 115 -6.51 6.24 -10.23
N THR A 116 -5.31 6.54 -9.73
CA THR A 116 -4.24 7.16 -10.52
C THR A 116 -3.86 6.30 -11.72
N GLN A 117 -3.77 4.96 -11.54
CA GLN A 117 -3.50 4.03 -12.63
C GLN A 117 -4.62 4.03 -13.68
N GLN A 118 -5.90 4.06 -13.26
CA GLN A 118 -7.03 4.12 -14.18
C GLN A 118 -7.04 5.42 -14.98
N PHE A 119 -6.82 6.56 -14.33
CA PHE A 119 -6.65 7.84 -15.02
C PHE A 119 -5.50 7.79 -16.03
N GLY A 120 -4.38 7.20 -15.63
CA GLY A 120 -3.24 6.99 -16.51
C GLY A 120 -3.58 6.15 -17.73
N THR A 121 -4.37 5.09 -17.55
CA THR A 121 -4.85 4.25 -18.66
C THR A 121 -5.71 5.04 -19.64
N VAL A 122 -6.61 5.89 -19.14
CA VAL A 122 -7.44 6.76 -19.99
C VAL A 122 -6.58 7.76 -20.76
N LEU A 123 -5.60 8.40 -20.10
CA LEU A 123 -4.66 9.32 -20.77
C LEU A 123 -3.85 8.61 -21.85
N LEU A 124 -3.36 7.39 -21.58
CA LEU A 124 -2.66 6.57 -22.56
C LEU A 124 -3.51 6.24 -23.77
N LEU A 125 -4.80 5.90 -23.56
CA LEU A 125 -5.72 5.64 -24.66
C LEU A 125 -5.96 6.89 -25.50
N LEU A 126 -6.21 8.02 -24.87
CA LEU A 126 -6.47 9.28 -25.57
C LEU A 126 -5.25 9.73 -26.39
N TRP A 127 -4.09 9.78 -25.77
CA TRP A 127 -2.87 10.20 -26.47
C TRP A 127 -2.40 9.15 -27.48
N GLY A 128 -2.49 7.87 -27.11
CA GLY A 128 -2.14 6.75 -28.00
C GLY A 128 -3.04 6.69 -29.23
N SER A 129 -4.35 6.94 -29.10
CA SER A 129 -5.25 6.96 -30.26
C SER A 129 -4.91 8.09 -31.23
N TYR A 130 -4.46 9.26 -30.72
CA TYR A 130 -3.98 10.35 -31.54
C TYR A 130 -2.73 9.94 -32.34
N LEU A 131 -1.73 9.36 -31.66
CA LEU A 131 -0.49 8.90 -32.29
C LEU A 131 -0.70 7.76 -33.30
N VAL A 132 -1.70 6.91 -33.10
CA VAL A 132 -2.10 5.90 -34.09
C VAL A 132 -2.74 6.55 -35.31
N GLY A 133 -3.55 7.61 -35.12
CA GLY A 133 -4.11 8.39 -36.22
C GLY A 133 -3.05 9.07 -37.08
N ASP A 134 -1.98 9.53 -36.46
CA ASP A 134 -0.83 10.12 -37.16
C ASP A 134 0.13 9.06 -37.78
N GLY A 135 -0.11 7.77 -37.51
CA GLY A 135 0.70 6.66 -38.02
C GLY A 135 2.04 6.46 -37.31
N GLU A 136 2.28 7.12 -36.19
CA GLU A 136 3.54 7.03 -35.43
C GLU A 136 3.66 5.71 -34.66
N ILE A 137 2.53 5.16 -34.19
CA ILE A 137 2.49 3.90 -33.42
C ILE A 137 1.37 2.98 -33.94
N SER A 138 1.50 1.70 -33.64
CA SER A 138 0.46 0.72 -33.94
C SER A 138 -0.55 0.58 -32.78
N MET A 139 -1.76 0.09 -33.09
CA MET A 139 -2.76 -0.28 -32.08
C MET A 139 -2.22 -1.31 -31.08
N GLY A 140 -1.38 -2.26 -31.56
CA GLY A 140 -0.66 -3.21 -30.72
C GLY A 140 0.29 -2.53 -29.73
N GLY A 141 0.91 -1.41 -30.12
CA GLY A 141 1.76 -0.59 -29.24
C GLY A 141 1.01 -0.02 -28.04
N ILE A 142 -0.21 0.47 -28.25
CA ILE A 142 -1.06 0.93 -27.13
C ILE A 142 -1.37 -0.21 -26.16
N ILE A 143 -1.81 -1.35 -26.69
CA ILE A 143 -2.19 -2.53 -25.87
C ILE A 143 -0.99 -3.05 -25.08
N ALA A 144 0.17 -3.13 -25.71
CA ALA A 144 1.43 -3.52 -25.06
C ALA A 144 1.81 -2.54 -23.94
N THR A 145 1.72 -1.23 -24.21
CA THR A 145 2.03 -0.17 -23.23
C THR A 145 1.11 -0.25 -22.01
N MET A 146 -0.19 -0.42 -22.21
CA MET A 146 -1.16 -0.56 -21.11
C MET A 146 -0.87 -1.78 -20.24
N THR A 147 -0.56 -2.93 -20.89
CA THR A 147 -0.24 -4.17 -20.19
C THR A 147 1.06 -4.05 -19.38
N LEU A 148 2.09 -3.47 -19.98
CA LEU A 148 3.40 -3.27 -19.32
C LEU A 148 3.33 -2.22 -18.19
N MET A 149 2.56 -1.14 -18.37
CA MET A 149 2.30 -0.16 -17.33
C MET A 149 1.65 -0.82 -16.11
N GLY A 150 0.62 -1.65 -16.31
CA GLY A 150 -0.04 -2.38 -15.21
C GLY A 150 0.94 -3.27 -14.45
N ARG A 151 1.87 -3.93 -15.14
CA ARG A 151 2.92 -4.75 -14.51
C ARG A 151 4.00 -3.93 -13.82
N ALA A 152 4.33 -2.75 -14.32
CA ALA A 152 5.33 -1.86 -13.72
C ALA A 152 4.85 -1.23 -12.40
N VAL A 153 3.54 -1.05 -12.20
CA VAL A 153 2.97 -0.49 -10.97
C VAL A 153 3.04 -1.48 -9.79
N MET A 154 2.95 -2.80 -10.02
CA MET A 154 2.94 -3.80 -8.96
C MET A 154 4.17 -3.78 -8.04
N PRO A 155 5.42 -3.77 -8.55
CA PRO A 155 6.60 -3.67 -7.71
C PRO A 155 6.63 -2.42 -6.83
N ILE A 156 6.17 -1.29 -7.36
CA ILE A 156 6.12 -0.01 -6.64
C ILE A 156 5.13 -0.08 -5.46
N ALA A 157 3.97 -0.68 -5.67
CA ALA A 157 2.98 -0.87 -4.61
C ALA A 157 3.49 -1.83 -3.51
N THR A 158 4.24 -2.88 -3.88
CA THR A 158 4.84 -3.81 -2.90
C THR A 158 5.99 -3.20 -2.12
N LEU A 159 6.81 -2.35 -2.73
CA LEU A 159 7.85 -1.56 -2.03
C LEU A 159 7.24 -0.66 -0.95
N ALA A 160 6.12 -0.02 -1.26
CA ALA A 160 5.38 0.77 -0.29
C ALA A 160 4.92 -0.05 0.93
N ALA A 161 4.40 -1.25 0.68
CA ALA A 161 3.95 -2.16 1.74
C ALA A 161 5.10 -2.73 2.58
N LEU A 162 6.29 -2.93 1.97
CA LEU A 162 7.48 -3.46 2.66
C LEU A 162 8.17 -2.41 3.55
N GLY A 163 8.15 -1.14 3.18
CA GLY A 163 8.67 -0.06 4.00
C GLY A 163 8.05 -0.01 5.40
N LEU A 164 6.86 -0.59 5.56
CA LEU A 164 6.15 -0.72 6.83
C LEU A 164 6.50 -2.00 7.61
N ARG A 165 7.16 -2.99 6.98
CA ARG A 165 7.47 -4.31 7.62
C ARG A 165 8.92 -4.45 8.06
N ILE A 166 9.82 -3.57 7.63
CA ILE A 166 11.28 -3.70 7.90
C ILE A 166 11.68 -3.01 9.24
N GLN A 167 10.74 -2.58 10.01
CA GLN A 167 10.92 -2.09 11.39
C GLN A 167 10.09 -2.90 12.37
#